data_45b4d09da5520e548f7936440f062b69
#
_entry.id   45b4d09da5520e548f7936440f062b69
#
_cell.length_a   1.000
_cell.length_b   1.000
_cell.length_c   1.000
_cell.angle_alpha   90.00
_cell.angle_beta   90.00
_cell.angle_gamma   90.00
#
_symmetry.space_group_name_H-M   'P 1'
#
loop_
_entity.id
_entity.type
_entity.pdbx_description
1 polymer ?
#
loop_
_entity_poly.entity_id
_entity_poly.type
_entity_poly.pdbx_seq_one_letter_code
_entity_poly.pdbx_strand_id
1 'polypeptide(L)'
;MSTCRGCGGPNAERVVDLGPMPAADCFPAVDTPVTADETAHPLAMNLCRDCGLAQLAEDDSVPDEPRGIEPQALRDQAAAAVRAAVSEGLLVGRTVAEFGSPHGGTWIPLLTDHGFQVAAPGASASVVLDSFGIMHAPDQRAAFRERASAVAPGGVLLLQFHSLAAIVAGGQWTALRHGHYAYYSLTALRTLLAEVGLYPVYAREFELYGGTVLVAAQRTPRAVPTAEARNILAKETAIGVTDVSSVRRLQGAADAQSGALRAWLESSARRRQRIFAYGAASRAVALFARAGLNRRLVTAVADASPAKQGLRMPGTDVPIVAPEVMLSAEPDRVLLTLPDLLPEVRERYRELKGRWIPLDGYPQAFQQEGFINARA
;
A
#
# COMPACT_ATOMS: atom_id res chain seq x y z
N MET A 1 7.61 -7.13 -24.84
CA MET A 1 8.33 -6.34 -23.80
C MET A 1 7.44 -5.18 -23.43
N SER A 2 7.09 -5.03 -22.17
CA SER A 2 6.25 -3.91 -21.71
C SER A 2 7.08 -2.63 -21.62
N THR A 3 6.55 -1.53 -22.14
CA THR A 3 7.17 -0.20 -21.98
C THR A 3 6.97 0.31 -20.55
N CYS A 4 7.91 1.11 -20.07
CA CYS A 4 7.81 1.74 -18.76
C CYS A 4 6.69 2.79 -18.76
N ARG A 5 5.77 2.70 -17.79
CA ARG A 5 4.66 3.65 -17.61
C ARG A 5 5.14 5.07 -17.27
N GLY A 6 6.33 5.18 -16.65
CA GLY A 6 6.94 6.45 -16.26
C GLY A 6 7.74 7.11 -17.37
N CYS A 7 8.85 6.52 -17.81
CA CYS A 7 9.74 7.13 -18.79
C CYS A 7 9.45 6.71 -20.24
N GLY A 8 8.62 5.69 -20.47
CA GLY A 8 8.34 5.14 -21.80
C GLY A 8 9.45 4.26 -22.37
N GLY A 9 10.54 4.01 -21.63
CA GLY A 9 11.66 3.19 -22.05
C GLY A 9 11.29 1.70 -22.19
N PRO A 10 11.99 0.94 -23.04
CA PRO A 10 11.67 -0.48 -23.28
C PRO A 10 12.31 -1.46 -22.27
N ASN A 11 13.15 -0.97 -21.35
CA ASN A 11 13.99 -1.80 -20.50
C ASN A 11 13.32 -2.14 -19.16
N ALA A 12 12.05 -2.59 -19.19
CA ALA A 12 11.34 -3.07 -18.00
C ALA A 12 11.53 -4.58 -17.85
N GLU A 13 12.09 -5.02 -16.70
CA GLU A 13 12.39 -6.41 -16.40
C GLU A 13 11.48 -6.96 -15.30
N ARG A 14 10.98 -8.19 -15.46
CA ARG A 14 10.14 -8.87 -14.48
C ARG A 14 10.94 -9.19 -13.22
N VAL A 15 10.45 -8.70 -12.07
CA VAL A 15 11.06 -8.89 -10.74
C VAL A 15 10.22 -9.72 -9.79
N VAL A 16 8.89 -9.66 -9.92
CA VAL A 16 7.94 -10.51 -9.19
C VAL A 16 6.91 -11.03 -10.16
N ASP A 17 6.57 -12.31 -10.04
CA ASP A 17 5.48 -12.94 -10.76
C ASP A 17 4.69 -13.84 -9.81
N LEU A 18 3.48 -13.43 -9.45
CA LEU A 18 2.62 -14.18 -8.56
C LEU A 18 1.68 -15.13 -9.35
N GLY A 19 1.72 -15.08 -10.68
CA GLY A 19 0.79 -15.79 -11.55
C GLY A 19 -0.61 -15.18 -11.54
N PRO A 20 -1.62 -15.97 -11.94
CA PRO A 20 -3.01 -15.57 -11.91
C PRO A 20 -3.52 -15.47 -10.46
N MET A 21 -4.13 -14.33 -10.12
CA MET A 21 -4.62 -13.99 -8.79
C MET A 21 -6.07 -13.45 -8.88
N PRO A 22 -6.82 -13.46 -7.77
CA PRO A 22 -8.07 -12.72 -7.72
C PRO A 22 -7.84 -11.21 -7.86
N ALA A 23 -8.77 -10.51 -8.53
CA ALA A 23 -8.76 -9.06 -8.56
C ALA A 23 -8.88 -8.51 -7.12
N ALA A 24 -7.91 -7.68 -6.71
CA ALA A 24 -7.74 -7.31 -5.30
C ALA A 24 -8.93 -6.52 -4.72
N ASP A 25 -9.63 -5.77 -5.56
CA ASP A 25 -10.69 -4.84 -5.14
C ASP A 25 -12.12 -5.35 -5.47
N CYS A 26 -12.26 -6.57 -6.01
CA CYS A 26 -13.55 -7.18 -6.35
C CYS A 26 -13.99 -8.16 -5.25
N PHE A 27 -14.86 -7.71 -4.35
CA PHE A 27 -15.38 -8.52 -3.24
C PHE A 27 -16.73 -9.15 -3.60
N PRO A 28 -16.80 -10.45 -3.93
CA PRO A 28 -18.05 -11.09 -4.31
C PRO A 28 -19.00 -11.28 -3.12
N ALA A 29 -20.32 -11.43 -3.42
CA ALA A 29 -21.29 -11.80 -2.39
C ALA A 29 -20.94 -13.17 -1.78
N VAL A 30 -21.25 -13.35 -0.49
CA VAL A 30 -20.85 -14.53 0.30
C VAL A 30 -21.41 -15.85 -0.23
N ASP A 31 -22.54 -15.81 -0.90
CA ASP A 31 -23.24 -16.95 -1.50
C ASP A 31 -22.79 -17.26 -2.95
N THR A 32 -22.01 -16.36 -3.56
CA THR A 32 -21.46 -16.55 -4.90
C THR A 32 -20.30 -17.56 -4.84
N PRO A 33 -20.33 -18.66 -5.62
CA PRO A 33 -19.23 -19.62 -5.68
C PRO A 33 -17.93 -18.99 -6.19
N VAL A 34 -16.79 -19.48 -5.72
CA VAL A 34 -15.48 -19.11 -6.30
C VAL A 34 -15.36 -19.75 -7.67
N THR A 35 -15.05 -18.96 -8.69
CA THR A 35 -14.89 -19.43 -10.08
C THR A 35 -13.43 -19.32 -10.54
N ALA A 36 -13.09 -20.05 -11.61
CA ALA A 36 -11.75 -19.95 -12.20
C ALA A 36 -11.47 -18.55 -12.76
N ASP A 37 -12.46 -17.88 -13.35
CA ASP A 37 -12.32 -16.54 -13.92
C ASP A 37 -12.05 -15.50 -12.84
N GLU A 38 -12.61 -15.65 -11.64
CA GLU A 38 -12.32 -14.76 -10.50
C GLU A 38 -10.83 -14.74 -10.13
N THR A 39 -10.10 -15.83 -10.39
CA THR A 39 -8.70 -16.00 -10.01
C THR A 39 -7.75 -15.96 -11.21
N ALA A 40 -8.20 -15.40 -12.35
CA ALA A 40 -7.46 -15.45 -13.62
C ALA A 40 -6.62 -14.19 -13.91
N HIS A 41 -6.66 -13.17 -13.05
CA HIS A 41 -6.01 -11.88 -13.31
C HIS A 41 -4.50 -11.96 -13.07
N PRO A 42 -3.64 -11.61 -14.06
CA PRO A 42 -2.19 -11.68 -13.88
C PRO A 42 -1.73 -10.64 -12.86
N LEU A 43 -0.89 -11.06 -11.91
CA LEU A 43 -0.33 -10.15 -10.90
C LEU A 43 1.19 -10.24 -10.87
N ALA A 44 1.86 -9.25 -11.44
CA ALA A 44 3.29 -9.24 -11.57
C ALA A 44 3.87 -7.82 -11.56
N MET A 45 5.13 -7.70 -11.15
CA MET A 45 5.87 -6.43 -11.08
C MET A 45 7.05 -6.45 -12.04
N ASN A 46 7.21 -5.36 -12.77
CA ASN A 46 8.41 -5.06 -13.55
C ASN A 46 9.18 -3.91 -12.91
N LEU A 47 10.51 -3.94 -13.01
CA LEU A 47 11.40 -2.82 -12.66
C LEU A 47 11.99 -2.23 -13.94
N CYS A 48 11.83 -0.94 -14.15
CA CYS A 48 12.46 -0.23 -15.26
C CYS A 48 13.93 0.04 -14.97
N ARG A 49 14.83 -0.43 -15.83
CA ARG A 49 16.28 -0.20 -15.70
C ARG A 49 16.70 1.23 -16.06
N ASP A 50 15.86 1.95 -16.82
CA ASP A 50 16.20 3.30 -17.28
C ASP A 50 15.90 4.36 -16.21
N CYS A 51 14.74 4.29 -15.52
CA CYS A 51 14.33 5.28 -14.54
C CYS A 51 14.17 4.75 -13.10
N GLY A 52 14.26 3.44 -12.88
CA GLY A 52 14.14 2.82 -11.58
C GLY A 52 12.68 2.66 -11.07
N LEU A 53 11.67 2.96 -11.91
CA LEU A 53 10.28 2.77 -11.53
C LEU A 53 9.94 1.28 -11.46
N ALA A 54 9.49 0.81 -10.29
CA ALA A 54 8.80 -0.47 -10.20
C ALA A 54 7.31 -0.26 -10.52
N GLN A 55 6.73 -1.15 -11.33
CA GLN A 55 5.40 -0.97 -11.88
C GLN A 55 4.64 -2.29 -12.01
N LEU A 56 3.31 -2.21 -11.90
CA LEU A 56 2.43 -3.32 -12.26
C LEU A 56 2.65 -3.66 -13.74
N ALA A 57 2.91 -4.93 -14.03
CA ALA A 57 3.26 -5.36 -15.38
C ALA A 57 2.07 -5.19 -16.33
N GLU A 58 0.94 -5.74 -15.96
CA GLU A 58 -0.33 -5.68 -16.68
C GLU A 58 -1.47 -5.72 -15.67
N ASP A 59 -2.64 -5.21 -16.04
CA ASP A 59 -3.84 -5.22 -15.23
C ASP A 59 -5.04 -5.29 -16.16
N ASP A 60 -5.78 -6.37 -16.06
CA ASP A 60 -7.03 -6.62 -16.78
C ASP A 60 -8.24 -6.56 -15.83
N SER A 61 -8.02 -6.22 -14.57
CA SER A 61 -9.07 -6.10 -13.56
C SER A 61 -9.78 -4.74 -13.66
N VAL A 62 -11.04 -4.72 -13.25
CA VAL A 62 -11.80 -3.49 -13.07
C VAL A 62 -11.92 -3.23 -11.57
N PRO A 63 -11.35 -2.13 -11.05
CA PRO A 63 -11.47 -1.81 -9.63
C PRO A 63 -12.93 -1.53 -9.25
N ASP A 64 -13.43 -2.22 -8.23
CA ASP A 64 -14.78 -2.05 -7.67
C ASP A 64 -14.75 -2.23 -6.14
N GLU A 65 -13.75 -1.60 -5.49
CA GLU A 65 -13.62 -1.73 -4.04
C GLU A 65 -14.70 -0.92 -3.31
N PRO A 66 -15.52 -1.58 -2.46
CA PRO A 66 -16.41 -0.85 -1.56
C PRO A 66 -15.60 0.06 -0.65
N ARG A 67 -15.97 1.34 -0.56
CA ARG A 67 -15.25 2.32 0.26
C ARG A 67 -15.18 1.85 1.72
N GLY A 68 -13.96 1.69 2.19
CA GLY A 68 -13.65 1.40 3.59
C GLY A 68 -13.80 2.64 4.48
N ILE A 69 -13.76 2.39 5.80
CA ILE A 69 -13.61 3.47 6.78
C ILE A 69 -12.11 3.83 6.81
N GLU A 70 -11.79 5.13 6.66
CA GLU A 70 -10.41 5.60 6.76
C GLU A 70 -9.84 5.35 8.17
N PRO A 71 -8.75 4.57 8.29
CA PRO A 71 -8.14 4.28 9.59
C PRO A 71 -7.64 5.53 10.31
N GLN A 72 -7.65 5.52 11.65
CA GLN A 72 -7.11 6.63 12.46
C GLN A 72 -5.61 6.86 12.16
N ALA A 73 -4.85 5.78 12.00
CA ALA A 73 -3.42 5.86 11.65
C ALA A 73 -3.15 6.69 10.39
N LEU A 74 -4.06 6.61 9.39
CA LEU A 74 -3.94 7.39 8.15
C LEU A 74 -4.19 8.88 8.39
N ARG A 75 -5.21 9.21 9.20
CA ARG A 75 -5.52 10.60 9.59
C ARG A 75 -4.39 11.21 10.43
N ASP A 76 -3.87 10.46 11.38
CA ASP A 76 -2.76 10.91 12.23
C ASP A 76 -1.49 11.17 11.42
N GLN A 77 -1.21 10.31 10.45
CA GLN A 77 -0.07 10.47 9.55
C GLN A 77 -0.27 11.69 8.62
N ALA A 78 -1.48 11.90 8.06
CA ALA A 78 -1.78 13.09 7.25
C ALA A 78 -1.54 14.37 8.06
N ALA A 79 -2.04 14.42 9.32
CA ALA A 79 -1.81 15.55 10.21
C ALA A 79 -0.30 15.74 10.53
N ALA A 80 0.45 14.66 10.73
CA ALA A 80 1.90 14.73 10.94
C ALA A 80 2.65 15.24 9.70
N ALA A 81 2.23 14.82 8.50
CA ALA A 81 2.79 15.27 7.24
C ALA A 81 2.55 16.77 7.00
N VAL A 82 1.33 17.25 7.27
CA VAL A 82 1.00 18.68 7.16
C VAL A 82 1.80 19.50 8.19
N ARG A 83 1.89 19.06 9.45
CA ARG A 83 2.75 19.73 10.45
C ARG A 83 4.20 19.80 10.01
N ALA A 84 4.74 18.75 9.43
CA ALA A 84 6.10 18.75 8.88
C ALA A 84 6.24 19.77 7.75
N ALA A 85 5.28 19.82 6.82
CA ALA A 85 5.29 20.78 5.72
C ALA A 85 5.21 22.23 6.23
N VAL A 86 4.44 22.50 7.29
CA VAL A 86 4.37 23.82 7.95
C VAL A 86 5.71 24.18 8.59
N SER A 87 6.30 23.27 9.38
CA SER A 87 7.56 23.53 10.11
C SER A 87 8.73 23.80 9.18
N GLU A 88 8.73 23.21 7.98
CA GLU A 88 9.75 23.38 6.95
C GLU A 88 9.48 24.55 6.00
N GLY A 89 8.39 25.31 6.22
CA GLY A 89 8.03 26.44 5.37
C GLY A 89 7.65 26.06 3.93
N LEU A 90 7.18 24.84 3.72
CA LEU A 90 6.82 24.32 2.38
C LEU A 90 5.44 24.80 1.91
N LEU A 91 4.57 25.20 2.84
CA LEU A 91 3.23 25.67 2.52
C LEU A 91 3.32 27.15 2.08
N VAL A 92 3.32 27.36 0.76
CA VAL A 92 3.44 28.69 0.15
C VAL A 92 2.08 29.15 -0.39
N GLY A 93 1.91 30.48 -0.49
CA GLY A 93 0.69 31.08 -1.04
C GLY A 93 -0.56 30.84 -0.19
N ARG A 94 -1.73 30.70 -0.84
CA ARG A 94 -3.03 30.60 -0.17
C ARG A 94 -4.03 29.68 -0.84
N THR A 95 -3.65 28.99 -1.91
CA THR A 95 -4.56 28.10 -2.65
C THR A 95 -4.05 26.67 -2.60
N VAL A 96 -4.98 25.71 -2.48
CA VAL A 96 -4.70 24.28 -2.46
C VAL A 96 -5.56 23.54 -3.49
N ALA A 97 -4.96 22.60 -4.19
CA ALA A 97 -5.65 21.60 -5.00
C ALA A 97 -5.22 20.21 -4.57
N GLU A 98 -6.10 19.22 -4.65
CA GLU A 98 -5.83 17.84 -4.24
C GLU A 98 -6.23 16.87 -5.34
N PHE A 99 -5.32 15.96 -5.65
CA PHE A 99 -5.56 14.76 -6.44
C PHE A 99 -5.92 13.63 -5.47
N GLY A 100 -7.20 13.23 -5.47
CA GLY A 100 -7.69 12.23 -4.53
C GLY A 100 -7.19 10.82 -4.82
N SER A 101 -7.12 9.99 -3.78
CA SER A 101 -6.94 8.55 -3.89
C SER A 101 -8.29 7.85 -4.11
N PRO A 102 -8.36 6.77 -4.92
CA PRO A 102 -9.57 5.94 -5.03
C PRO A 102 -10.05 5.38 -3.68
N HIS A 103 -9.13 5.18 -2.75
CA HIS A 103 -9.44 4.68 -1.40
C HIS A 103 -10.03 5.74 -0.46
N GLY A 104 -10.16 6.99 -0.91
CA GLY A 104 -10.68 8.10 -0.12
C GLY A 104 -9.61 8.80 0.71
N GLY A 105 -10.06 9.55 1.72
CA GLY A 105 -9.21 10.45 2.49
C GLY A 105 -8.99 11.79 1.80
N THR A 106 -8.79 12.86 2.59
CA THR A 106 -8.45 14.20 2.07
C THR A 106 -7.66 14.98 3.10
N TRP A 107 -6.66 15.74 2.61
CA TRP A 107 -5.89 16.67 3.43
C TRP A 107 -6.43 18.12 3.35
N ILE A 108 -7.46 18.36 2.54
CA ILE A 108 -8.06 19.70 2.36
C ILE A 108 -8.45 20.34 3.70
N PRO A 109 -9.16 19.65 4.63
CA PRO A 109 -9.49 20.25 5.93
C PRO A 109 -8.25 20.73 6.70
N LEU A 110 -7.18 19.94 6.70
CA LEU A 110 -5.92 20.30 7.36
C LEU A 110 -5.31 21.58 6.79
N LEU A 111 -5.38 21.76 5.46
CA LEU A 111 -4.85 22.99 4.81
C LEU A 111 -5.80 24.19 5.02
N THR A 112 -7.12 23.98 5.01
CA THR A 112 -8.08 25.06 5.28
C THR A 112 -7.95 25.60 6.69
N ASP A 113 -7.63 24.76 7.68
CA ASP A 113 -7.33 25.17 9.05
C ASP A 113 -6.08 26.07 9.13
N HIS A 114 -5.16 25.94 8.15
CA HIS A 114 -4.01 26.85 7.96
C HIS A 114 -4.32 28.05 7.06
N GLY A 115 -5.60 28.31 6.72
CA GLY A 115 -6.06 29.47 5.96
C GLY A 115 -5.91 29.35 4.44
N PHE A 116 -5.74 28.13 3.91
CA PHE A 116 -5.76 27.88 2.47
C PHE A 116 -7.20 27.81 1.95
N GLN A 117 -7.38 28.24 0.71
CA GLN A 117 -8.63 28.13 -0.04
C GLN A 117 -8.49 27.08 -1.13
N VAL A 118 -9.53 26.27 -1.33
CA VAL A 118 -9.55 25.30 -2.42
C VAL A 118 -9.56 26.04 -3.75
N ALA A 119 -8.63 25.70 -4.64
CA ALA A 119 -8.57 26.28 -5.98
C ALA A 119 -9.81 25.88 -6.80
N ALA A 120 -10.22 26.75 -7.72
CA ALA A 120 -11.30 26.40 -8.65
C ALA A 120 -10.88 25.20 -9.52
N PRO A 121 -11.83 24.36 -9.95
CA PRO A 121 -11.54 23.23 -10.82
C PRO A 121 -10.73 23.64 -12.06
N GLY A 122 -9.60 22.96 -12.29
CA GLY A 122 -8.69 23.26 -13.40
C GLY A 122 -7.76 24.44 -13.22
N ALA A 123 -7.90 25.21 -12.13
CA ALA A 123 -6.96 26.27 -11.80
C ALA A 123 -5.69 25.74 -11.14
N SER A 124 -4.55 26.40 -11.39
CA SER A 124 -3.32 26.09 -10.66
C SER A 124 -3.39 26.58 -9.21
N ALA A 125 -2.73 25.83 -8.31
CA ALA A 125 -2.70 26.13 -6.88
C ALA A 125 -1.27 26.31 -6.38
N SER A 126 -1.11 27.09 -5.32
CA SER A 126 0.19 27.29 -4.68
C SER A 126 0.66 26.03 -3.93
N VAL A 127 -0.26 25.21 -3.46
CA VAL A 127 0.02 23.87 -2.91
C VAL A 127 -0.84 22.84 -3.67
N VAL A 128 -0.20 21.84 -4.24
CA VAL A 128 -0.86 20.70 -4.88
C VAL A 128 -0.57 19.47 -4.04
N LEU A 129 -1.62 18.76 -3.66
CA LEU A 129 -1.54 17.56 -2.83
C LEU A 129 -1.81 16.31 -3.66
N ASP A 130 -1.04 15.27 -3.44
CA ASP A 130 -1.33 13.91 -3.91
C ASP A 130 -0.88 12.90 -2.85
N SER A 131 -1.83 12.40 -2.08
CA SER A 131 -1.57 11.36 -1.08
C SER A 131 -2.02 10.02 -1.60
N PHE A 132 -1.09 9.19 -2.06
CA PHE A 132 -1.32 7.86 -2.64
C PHE A 132 -2.24 7.83 -3.88
N GLY A 133 -2.52 8.98 -4.52
CA GLY A 133 -3.41 9.06 -5.69
C GLY A 133 -2.72 8.65 -6.98
N ILE A 134 -1.54 9.22 -7.26
CA ILE A 134 -0.84 9.07 -8.55
C ILE A 134 -0.48 7.61 -8.88
N MET A 135 -0.25 6.77 -7.87
CA MET A 135 0.10 5.36 -8.09
C MET A 135 -1.03 4.56 -8.76
N HIS A 136 -2.27 5.06 -8.72
CA HIS A 136 -3.44 4.48 -9.38
C HIS A 136 -3.62 4.93 -10.83
N ALA A 137 -2.79 5.83 -11.34
CA ALA A 137 -2.87 6.27 -12.73
C ALA A 137 -2.15 5.26 -13.66
N PRO A 138 -2.83 4.67 -14.65
CA PRO A 138 -2.19 3.73 -15.58
C PRO A 138 -1.17 4.39 -16.50
N ASP A 139 -1.38 5.66 -16.88
CA ASP A 139 -0.41 6.49 -17.61
C ASP A 139 0.29 7.45 -16.63
N GLN A 140 1.43 7.01 -16.13
CA GLN A 140 2.22 7.77 -15.16
C GLN A 140 2.77 9.08 -15.75
N ARG A 141 3.12 9.10 -17.04
CA ARG A 141 3.64 10.30 -17.70
C ARG A 141 2.56 11.38 -17.80
N ALA A 142 1.34 11.01 -18.17
CA ALA A 142 0.21 11.92 -18.17
C ALA A 142 -0.09 12.42 -16.74
N ALA A 143 -0.09 11.52 -15.77
CA ALA A 143 -0.36 11.86 -14.39
C ALA A 143 0.66 12.86 -13.81
N PHE A 144 1.96 12.69 -14.05
CA PHE A 144 2.97 13.67 -13.62
C PHE A 144 2.80 15.01 -14.31
N ARG A 145 2.50 15.05 -15.62
CA ARG A 145 2.22 16.31 -16.35
C ARG A 145 1.02 17.04 -15.77
N GLU A 146 -0.04 16.31 -15.44
CA GLU A 146 -1.24 16.91 -14.86
C GLU A 146 -0.95 17.56 -13.51
N ARG A 147 -0.26 16.84 -12.58
CA ARG A 147 0.16 17.40 -11.29
C ARG A 147 1.07 18.61 -11.46
N ALA A 148 2.04 18.52 -12.36
CA ALA A 148 2.94 19.63 -12.64
C ALA A 148 2.21 20.86 -13.20
N SER A 149 1.21 20.67 -14.06
CA SER A 149 0.41 21.78 -14.61
C SER A 149 -0.47 22.45 -13.55
N ALA A 150 -0.89 21.70 -12.54
CA ALA A 150 -1.67 22.22 -11.42
C ALA A 150 -0.84 23.07 -10.43
N VAL A 151 0.50 22.95 -10.45
CA VAL A 151 1.38 23.74 -9.58
C VAL A 151 1.55 25.16 -10.14
N ALA A 152 1.09 26.17 -9.41
CA ALA A 152 1.27 27.58 -9.76
C ALA A 152 2.76 27.98 -9.77
N PRO A 153 3.14 29.10 -10.46
CA PRO A 153 4.48 29.65 -10.35
C PRO A 153 4.88 29.89 -8.89
N GLY A 154 6.05 29.36 -8.48
CA GLY A 154 6.51 29.43 -7.08
C GLY A 154 5.78 28.47 -6.13
N GLY A 155 4.85 27.65 -6.62
CA GLY A 155 4.11 26.67 -5.83
C GLY A 155 4.89 25.38 -5.56
N VAL A 156 4.26 24.45 -4.83
CA VAL A 156 4.83 23.18 -4.41
C VAL A 156 3.87 22.02 -4.70
N LEU A 157 4.40 20.90 -5.17
CA LEU A 157 3.72 19.59 -5.17
C LEU A 157 4.14 18.85 -3.89
N LEU A 158 3.18 18.49 -3.06
CA LEU A 158 3.35 17.56 -1.95
C LEU A 158 2.83 16.18 -2.39
N LEU A 159 3.74 15.24 -2.61
CA LEU A 159 3.46 13.89 -3.07
C LEU A 159 3.81 12.89 -1.99
N GLN A 160 2.84 12.03 -1.60
CA GLN A 160 3.04 10.97 -0.62
C GLN A 160 2.84 9.61 -1.24
N PHE A 161 3.74 8.67 -0.92
CA PHE A 161 3.71 7.31 -1.46
C PHE A 161 4.29 6.29 -0.49
N HIS A 162 3.89 5.02 -0.64
CA HIS A 162 4.52 3.88 0.04
C HIS A 162 5.88 3.60 -0.60
N SER A 163 6.94 3.62 0.20
CA SER A 163 8.33 3.54 -0.27
C SER A 163 8.67 2.15 -0.81
N LEU A 164 9.15 2.09 -2.06
CA LEU A 164 9.71 0.85 -2.62
C LEU A 164 10.87 0.31 -1.77
N ALA A 165 11.67 1.18 -1.16
CA ALA A 165 12.74 0.78 -0.26
C ALA A 165 12.20 0.04 0.97
N ALA A 166 11.12 0.55 1.58
CA ALA A 166 10.45 -0.10 2.70
C ALA A 166 9.81 -1.43 2.27
N ILE A 167 9.16 -1.46 1.11
CA ILE A 167 8.57 -2.68 0.53
C ILE A 167 9.64 -3.77 0.36
N VAL A 168 10.79 -3.43 -0.23
CA VAL A 168 11.88 -4.40 -0.48
C VAL A 168 12.56 -4.83 0.82
N ALA A 169 12.90 -3.88 1.70
CA ALA A 169 13.57 -4.17 2.97
C ALA A 169 12.70 -5.01 3.91
N GLY A 170 11.38 -4.74 3.94
CA GLY A 170 10.41 -5.45 4.77
C GLY A 170 9.85 -6.72 4.14
N GLY A 171 10.22 -7.06 2.89
CA GLY A 171 9.62 -8.19 2.18
C GLY A 171 8.10 -8.05 1.99
N GLN A 172 7.60 -6.82 1.85
CA GLN A 172 6.17 -6.49 1.82
C GLN A 172 5.59 -6.70 0.40
N TRP A 173 5.76 -7.88 -0.14
CA TRP A 173 5.30 -8.24 -1.48
C TRP A 173 3.78 -8.03 -1.68
N THR A 174 3.00 -8.07 -0.60
CA THR A 174 1.55 -7.79 -0.61
C THR A 174 1.19 -6.33 -0.93
N ALA A 175 2.19 -5.45 -1.02
CA ALA A 175 2.00 -4.12 -1.60
C ALA A 175 1.67 -4.19 -3.09
N LEU A 176 2.17 -5.24 -3.80
CA LEU A 176 1.83 -5.54 -5.19
C LEU A 176 0.38 -5.99 -5.29
N ARG A 177 -0.45 -5.22 -5.99
CA ARG A 177 -1.87 -5.52 -6.22
C ARG A 177 -2.40 -4.82 -7.46
N HIS A 178 -3.50 -5.30 -7.98
CA HIS A 178 -4.23 -4.68 -9.08
C HIS A 178 -4.63 -3.25 -8.73
N GLY A 179 -4.72 -2.38 -9.72
CA GLY A 179 -5.03 -0.96 -9.53
C GLY A 179 -3.87 -0.10 -9.00
N HIS A 180 -2.74 -0.69 -8.57
CA HIS A 180 -1.53 0.02 -8.17
C HIS A 180 -0.48 -0.06 -9.28
N TYR A 181 -0.51 0.90 -10.19
CA TYR A 181 0.33 0.86 -11.40
C TYR A 181 1.78 1.24 -11.16
N ALA A 182 2.12 1.93 -10.05
CA ALA A 182 3.46 2.41 -9.76
C ALA A 182 3.86 2.25 -8.30
N TYR A 183 5.13 1.87 -8.07
CA TYR A 183 5.77 1.73 -6.76
C TYR A 183 7.04 2.56 -6.77
N TYR A 184 7.02 3.67 -6.03
CA TYR A 184 8.07 4.68 -6.12
C TYR A 184 9.18 4.48 -5.09
N SER A 185 10.39 4.82 -5.52
CA SER A 185 11.48 5.28 -4.67
C SER A 185 11.69 6.78 -4.89
N LEU A 186 12.34 7.47 -3.97
CA LEU A 186 12.76 8.86 -4.19
C LEU A 186 13.73 8.95 -5.38
N THR A 187 14.56 7.91 -5.56
CA THR A 187 15.47 7.78 -6.71
C THR A 187 14.73 7.81 -8.04
N ALA A 188 13.70 6.99 -8.21
CA ALA A 188 12.88 6.98 -9.42
C ALA A 188 12.09 8.29 -9.59
N LEU A 189 11.50 8.81 -8.50
CA LEU A 189 10.73 10.06 -8.53
C LEU A 189 11.56 11.26 -8.98
N ARG A 190 12.84 11.35 -8.60
CA ARG A 190 13.71 12.43 -9.06
C ARG A 190 13.77 12.49 -10.59
N THR A 191 13.88 11.34 -11.25
CA THR A 191 13.91 11.25 -12.71
C THR A 191 12.56 11.65 -13.30
N LEU A 192 11.46 11.08 -12.79
CA LEU A 192 10.11 11.32 -13.33
C LEU A 192 9.64 12.76 -13.13
N LEU A 193 9.93 13.36 -11.98
CA LEU A 193 9.59 14.76 -11.69
C LEU A 193 10.42 15.72 -12.55
N ALA A 194 11.71 15.42 -12.77
CA ALA A 194 12.56 16.25 -13.63
C ALA A 194 12.04 16.35 -15.07
N GLU A 195 11.44 15.30 -15.62
CA GLU A 195 10.82 15.29 -16.96
C GLU A 195 9.67 16.32 -17.10
N VAL A 196 9.03 16.67 -15.98
CA VAL A 196 7.94 17.67 -15.94
C VAL A 196 8.37 18.99 -15.31
N GLY A 197 9.67 19.21 -15.12
CA GLY A 197 10.25 20.44 -14.59
C GLY A 197 10.01 20.67 -13.10
N LEU A 198 9.77 19.62 -12.33
CA LEU A 198 9.70 19.62 -10.88
C LEU A 198 10.91 18.90 -10.27
N TYR A 199 11.39 19.40 -9.14
CA TYR A 199 12.59 18.88 -8.48
C TYR A 199 12.31 18.70 -6.99
N PRO A 200 12.58 17.53 -6.39
CA PRO A 200 12.45 17.33 -4.96
C PRO A 200 13.37 18.27 -4.18
N VAL A 201 12.76 19.11 -3.34
CA VAL A 201 13.46 20.04 -2.44
C VAL A 201 13.48 19.50 -1.00
N TYR A 202 12.52 18.65 -0.65
CA TYR A 202 12.35 18.05 0.65
C TYR A 202 11.82 16.61 0.51
N ALA A 203 12.23 15.72 1.42
CA ALA A 203 11.61 14.41 1.60
C ALA A 203 11.70 13.99 3.05
N ARG A 204 10.68 13.28 3.55
CA ARG A 204 10.59 12.76 4.91
C ARG A 204 9.93 11.40 4.95
N GLU A 205 10.49 10.50 5.77
CA GLU A 205 9.92 9.17 6.04
C GLU A 205 8.93 9.21 7.22
N PHE A 206 7.88 8.41 7.13
CA PHE A 206 6.91 8.10 8.17
C PHE A 206 6.73 6.60 8.28
N GLU A 207 6.35 6.10 9.46
CA GLU A 207 6.25 4.66 9.74
C GLU A 207 5.03 3.97 9.11
N LEU A 208 4.01 4.75 8.69
CA LEU A 208 2.79 4.21 8.10
C LEU A 208 3.11 3.22 6.95
N TYR A 209 2.45 2.07 6.95
CA TYR A 209 2.67 0.96 6.01
C TYR A 209 4.09 0.38 6.03
N GLY A 210 4.80 0.54 7.16
CA GLY A 210 6.21 0.14 7.29
C GLY A 210 7.19 1.05 6.55
N GLY A 211 6.72 2.17 6.00
CA GLY A 211 7.56 3.19 5.36
C GLY A 211 6.84 3.95 4.26
N THR A 212 6.39 5.15 4.59
CA THR A 212 5.78 6.11 3.68
C THR A 212 6.71 7.31 3.53
N VAL A 213 6.84 7.85 2.32
CA VAL A 213 7.65 9.05 2.06
C VAL A 213 6.77 10.18 1.56
N LEU A 214 6.88 11.34 2.21
CA LEU A 214 6.38 12.62 1.71
C LEU A 214 7.50 13.33 0.96
N VAL A 215 7.24 13.79 -0.24
CA VAL A 215 8.15 14.60 -1.06
C VAL A 215 7.52 15.95 -1.33
N ALA A 216 8.28 17.03 -1.13
CA ALA A 216 7.92 18.33 -1.69
C ALA A 216 8.78 18.59 -2.93
N ALA A 217 8.12 18.90 -4.06
CA ALA A 217 8.79 19.19 -5.31
C ALA A 217 8.39 20.58 -5.85
N GLN A 218 9.37 21.33 -6.37
CA GLN A 218 9.23 22.68 -6.87
C GLN A 218 9.92 22.85 -8.22
N ARG A 219 9.62 23.96 -8.94
CA ARG A 219 10.27 24.31 -10.21
C ARG A 219 11.65 24.96 -9.98
N THR A 220 12.50 24.35 -9.17
CA THR A 220 13.81 24.89 -8.78
C THR A 220 14.91 23.88 -9.11
N PRO A 221 15.45 23.88 -10.34
CA PRO A 221 16.37 22.83 -10.85
C PRO A 221 17.64 22.63 -10.03
N ARG A 222 18.09 23.65 -9.30
CA ARG A 222 19.32 23.65 -8.50
C ARG A 222 19.07 23.58 -7.00
N ALA A 223 17.87 23.24 -6.58
CA ALA A 223 17.59 23.06 -5.16
C ALA A 223 18.50 21.97 -4.57
N VAL A 224 19.12 22.27 -3.45
CA VAL A 224 19.92 21.29 -2.70
C VAL A 224 18.95 20.48 -1.84
N PRO A 225 18.88 19.14 -2.04
CA PRO A 225 18.03 18.30 -1.21
C PRO A 225 18.38 18.42 0.28
N THR A 226 17.39 18.36 1.16
CA THR A 226 17.59 18.35 2.61
C THR A 226 18.49 17.18 3.05
N ALA A 227 19.02 17.25 4.25
CA ALA A 227 19.80 16.13 4.81
C ALA A 227 18.97 14.85 4.88
N GLU A 228 17.69 14.96 5.24
CA GLU A 228 16.77 13.82 5.31
C GLU A 228 16.54 13.19 3.92
N ALA A 229 16.33 14.01 2.88
CA ALA A 229 16.23 13.51 1.50
C ALA A 229 17.51 12.79 1.04
N ARG A 230 18.69 13.31 1.41
CA ARG A 230 19.96 12.62 1.11
C ARG A 230 20.09 11.29 1.85
N ASN A 231 19.64 11.21 3.10
CA ASN A 231 19.63 9.97 3.88
C ASN A 231 18.70 8.92 3.26
N ILE A 232 17.51 9.33 2.77
CA ILE A 232 16.58 8.44 2.07
C ILE A 232 17.26 7.88 0.80
N LEU A 233 17.89 8.73 -0.01
CA LEU A 233 18.60 8.30 -1.21
C LEU A 233 19.77 7.34 -0.89
N ALA A 234 20.49 7.59 0.18
CA ALA A 234 21.58 6.70 0.63
C ALA A 234 21.03 5.32 1.07
N LYS A 235 19.92 5.28 1.81
CA LYS A 235 19.24 4.05 2.18
C LYS A 235 18.74 3.29 0.93
N GLU A 236 18.12 3.98 -0.02
CA GLU A 236 17.66 3.40 -1.28
C GLU A 236 18.78 2.78 -2.08
N THR A 237 19.94 3.46 -2.14
CA THR A 237 21.16 2.93 -2.77
C THR A 237 21.66 1.67 -2.05
N ALA A 238 21.70 1.69 -0.72
CA ALA A 238 22.16 0.54 0.08
C ALA A 238 21.23 -0.67 -0.04
N ILE A 239 19.92 -0.45 -0.17
CA ILE A 239 18.92 -1.51 -0.40
C ILE A 239 18.99 -2.04 -1.84
N GLY A 240 19.41 -1.21 -2.80
CA GLY A 240 19.43 -1.52 -4.21
C GLY A 240 18.07 -1.44 -4.87
N VAL A 241 17.29 -0.36 -4.63
CA VAL A 241 15.92 -0.22 -5.16
C VAL A 241 15.83 -0.19 -6.68
N THR A 242 16.92 0.11 -7.37
CA THR A 242 17.05 0.09 -8.83
C THR A 242 17.73 -1.18 -9.35
N ASP A 243 18.12 -2.09 -8.46
CA ASP A 243 18.75 -3.36 -8.83
C ASP A 243 17.70 -4.48 -8.88
N VAL A 244 17.64 -5.13 -10.04
CA VAL A 244 16.72 -6.24 -10.32
C VAL A 244 16.84 -7.36 -9.29
N SER A 245 18.07 -7.71 -8.88
CA SER A 245 18.31 -8.82 -7.94
C SER A 245 17.77 -8.47 -6.56
N SER A 246 17.91 -7.22 -6.15
CA SER A 246 17.42 -6.71 -4.87
C SER A 246 15.88 -6.70 -4.79
N VAL A 247 15.21 -6.19 -5.84
CA VAL A 247 13.74 -6.15 -5.87
C VAL A 247 13.17 -7.56 -6.04
N ARG A 248 13.85 -8.45 -6.78
CA ARG A 248 13.45 -9.86 -6.95
C ARG A 248 13.38 -10.66 -5.63
N ARG A 249 14.03 -10.19 -4.55
CA ARG A 249 13.85 -10.80 -3.20
C ARG A 249 12.39 -10.84 -2.74
N LEU A 250 11.54 -9.95 -3.25
CA LEU A 250 10.10 -9.97 -2.97
C LEU A 250 9.42 -11.26 -3.46
N GLN A 251 9.91 -11.89 -4.54
CA GLN A 251 9.42 -13.20 -4.99
C GLN A 251 9.66 -14.27 -3.91
N GLY A 252 10.89 -14.35 -3.40
CA GLY A 252 11.21 -15.30 -2.32
C GLY A 252 10.42 -15.04 -1.03
N ALA A 253 10.19 -13.75 -0.71
CA ALA A 253 9.34 -13.37 0.42
C ALA A 253 7.89 -13.85 0.23
N ALA A 254 7.33 -13.69 -0.98
CA ALA A 254 5.98 -14.15 -1.29
C ALA A 254 5.83 -15.66 -1.11
N ASP A 255 6.80 -16.44 -1.63
CA ASP A 255 6.77 -17.89 -1.54
C ASP A 255 6.91 -18.37 -0.08
N ALA A 256 7.87 -17.80 0.66
CA ALA A 256 8.12 -18.15 2.05
C ALA A 256 6.94 -17.80 2.97
N GLN A 257 6.40 -16.58 2.84
CA GLN A 257 5.32 -16.12 3.70
C GLN A 257 4.00 -16.87 3.43
N SER A 258 3.66 -17.10 2.16
CA SER A 258 2.44 -17.86 1.81
C SER A 258 2.53 -19.30 2.33
N GLY A 259 3.69 -19.95 2.17
CA GLY A 259 3.92 -21.29 2.68
C GLY A 259 3.88 -21.38 4.21
N ALA A 260 4.50 -20.42 4.91
CA ALA A 260 4.49 -20.36 6.37
C ALA A 260 3.08 -20.13 6.93
N LEU A 261 2.30 -19.21 6.34
CA LEU A 261 0.91 -18.97 6.73
C LEU A 261 0.08 -20.24 6.56
N ARG A 262 0.19 -20.90 5.40
CA ARG A 262 -0.53 -22.15 5.14
C ARG A 262 -0.20 -23.22 6.17
N ALA A 263 1.09 -23.47 6.43
CA ALA A 263 1.52 -24.51 7.37
C ALA A 263 1.03 -24.22 8.80
N TRP A 264 1.08 -22.95 9.23
CA TRP A 264 0.57 -22.55 10.53
C TRP A 264 -0.94 -22.75 10.66
N LEU A 265 -1.71 -22.33 9.65
CA LEU A 265 -3.17 -22.49 9.64
C LEU A 265 -3.58 -23.97 9.65
N GLU A 266 -2.90 -24.83 8.90
CA GLU A 266 -3.14 -26.27 8.91
C GLU A 266 -2.81 -26.90 10.28
N SER A 267 -1.74 -26.43 10.93
CA SER A 267 -1.40 -26.86 12.29
C SER A 267 -2.47 -26.42 13.29
N SER A 268 -2.95 -25.19 13.19
CA SER A 268 -4.01 -24.66 14.04
C SER A 268 -5.33 -25.41 13.84
N ALA A 269 -5.68 -25.75 12.60
CA ALA A 269 -6.87 -26.55 12.28
C ALA A 269 -6.78 -27.97 12.90
N ARG A 270 -5.61 -28.63 12.84
CA ARG A 270 -5.39 -29.93 13.52
C ARG A 270 -5.59 -29.86 15.04
N ARG A 271 -5.29 -28.70 15.64
CA ARG A 271 -5.52 -28.42 17.06
C ARG A 271 -6.94 -27.96 17.36
N ARG A 272 -7.81 -27.87 16.34
CA ARG A 272 -9.19 -27.36 16.44
C ARG A 272 -9.27 -25.92 16.94
N GLN A 273 -8.23 -25.11 16.70
CA GLN A 273 -8.23 -23.69 17.03
C GLN A 273 -9.14 -22.92 16.06
N ARG A 274 -9.90 -22.00 16.62
CA ARG A 274 -10.77 -21.11 15.85
C ARG A 274 -9.99 -19.87 15.47
N ILE A 275 -9.70 -19.75 14.17
CA ILE A 275 -8.95 -18.64 13.61
C ILE A 275 -9.91 -17.70 12.87
N PHE A 276 -9.81 -16.43 13.18
CA PHE A 276 -10.41 -15.34 12.42
C PHE A 276 -9.31 -14.46 11.81
N ALA A 277 -9.70 -13.60 10.86
CA ALA A 277 -8.88 -12.46 10.46
C ALA A 277 -9.64 -11.16 10.74
N TYR A 278 -8.93 -10.03 10.80
CA TYR A 278 -9.49 -8.69 10.93
C TYR A 278 -8.92 -7.77 9.87
N GLY A 279 -9.82 -7.07 9.16
CA GLY A 279 -9.56 -6.20 8.03
C GLY A 279 -9.68 -6.94 6.70
N ALA A 280 -10.81 -6.76 5.99
CA ALA A 280 -10.99 -7.25 4.62
C ALA A 280 -10.26 -6.30 3.65
N ALA A 281 -8.93 -6.29 3.74
CA ALA A 281 -8.07 -5.41 2.98
C ALA A 281 -7.68 -6.04 1.63
N SER A 282 -7.71 -5.25 0.56
CA SER A 282 -7.29 -5.66 -0.79
C SER A 282 -5.85 -6.19 -0.81
N ARG A 283 -4.94 -5.64 0.01
CA ARG A 283 -3.57 -6.15 0.14
C ARG A 283 -3.46 -7.58 0.69
N ALA A 284 -4.48 -8.10 1.37
CA ALA A 284 -4.49 -9.46 1.89
C ALA A 284 -4.95 -10.50 0.85
N VAL A 285 -5.57 -10.07 -0.25
CA VAL A 285 -6.18 -10.95 -1.25
C VAL A 285 -5.17 -11.92 -1.86
N ALA A 286 -4.05 -11.39 -2.38
CA ALA A 286 -3.02 -12.23 -2.98
C ALA A 286 -2.39 -13.20 -1.98
N LEU A 287 -2.17 -12.78 -0.72
CA LEU A 287 -1.65 -13.65 0.34
C LEU A 287 -2.64 -14.78 0.65
N PHE A 288 -3.92 -14.47 0.77
CA PHE A 288 -4.96 -15.46 1.07
C PHE A 288 -5.11 -16.46 -0.07
N ALA A 289 -5.14 -15.99 -1.32
CA ALA A 289 -5.19 -16.85 -2.49
C ALA A 289 -3.96 -17.78 -2.58
N ARG A 290 -2.75 -17.24 -2.44
CA ARG A 290 -1.50 -18.03 -2.50
C ARG A 290 -1.37 -19.02 -1.35
N ALA A 291 -1.80 -18.66 -0.16
CA ALA A 291 -1.84 -19.57 0.97
C ALA A 291 -3.00 -20.58 0.91
N GLY A 292 -3.88 -20.48 -0.10
CA GLY A 292 -5.02 -21.38 -0.30
C GLY A 292 -6.00 -21.35 0.86
N LEU A 293 -6.31 -20.16 1.39
CA LEU A 293 -7.22 -19.97 2.50
C LEU A 293 -8.64 -20.39 2.13
N ASN A 294 -9.34 -20.98 3.10
CA ASN A 294 -10.74 -21.35 3.01
C ASN A 294 -11.37 -21.34 4.41
N ARG A 295 -12.70 -21.52 4.51
CA ARG A 295 -13.45 -21.51 5.77
C ARG A 295 -12.99 -22.54 6.81
N ARG A 296 -12.31 -23.61 6.40
CA ARG A 296 -11.76 -24.61 7.34
C ARG A 296 -10.52 -24.10 8.07
N LEU A 297 -9.79 -23.17 7.44
CA LEU A 297 -8.55 -22.60 7.96
C LEU A 297 -8.78 -21.28 8.68
N VAL A 298 -9.62 -20.41 8.10
CA VAL A 298 -10.01 -19.11 8.66
C VAL A 298 -11.53 -19.04 8.64
N THR A 299 -12.15 -18.97 9.80
CA THR A 299 -13.60 -19.03 9.95
C THR A 299 -14.30 -17.86 9.21
N ALA A 300 -13.79 -16.64 9.39
CA ALA A 300 -14.26 -15.43 8.73
C ALA A 300 -13.21 -14.32 8.83
N VAL A 301 -13.37 -13.28 8.02
CA VAL A 301 -12.68 -12.00 8.16
C VAL A 301 -13.65 -11.00 8.78
N ALA A 302 -13.33 -10.43 9.94
CA ALA A 302 -14.10 -9.33 10.50
C ALA A 302 -13.68 -8.00 9.87
N ASP A 303 -14.63 -7.16 9.51
CA ASP A 303 -14.36 -5.82 8.98
C ASP A 303 -15.37 -4.81 9.54
N ALA A 304 -14.86 -3.63 9.93
CA ALA A 304 -15.69 -2.57 10.49
C ALA A 304 -16.54 -1.86 9.42
N SER A 305 -16.22 -2.02 8.13
CA SER A 305 -16.96 -1.39 7.03
C SER A 305 -18.25 -2.18 6.72
N PRO A 306 -19.44 -1.58 6.94
CA PRO A 306 -20.70 -2.24 6.59
C PRO A 306 -20.80 -2.61 5.11
N ALA A 307 -20.13 -1.85 4.23
CA ALA A 307 -20.17 -2.12 2.77
C ALA A 307 -19.44 -3.42 2.39
N LYS A 308 -18.58 -3.96 3.23
CA LYS A 308 -17.87 -5.23 3.00
C LYS A 308 -18.54 -6.42 3.69
N GLN A 309 -19.38 -6.18 4.69
CA GLN A 309 -20.09 -7.24 5.41
C GLN A 309 -21.11 -7.95 4.51
N GLY A 310 -21.19 -9.27 4.60
CA GLY A 310 -22.03 -10.10 3.70
C GLY A 310 -21.37 -10.44 2.36
N LEU A 311 -20.15 -9.93 2.12
CA LEU A 311 -19.29 -10.32 1.02
C LEU A 311 -18.33 -11.43 1.47
N ARG A 312 -17.44 -11.89 0.58
CA ARG A 312 -16.33 -12.80 0.89
C ARG A 312 -15.01 -12.27 0.39
N MET A 313 -13.91 -12.78 0.92
CA MET A 313 -12.59 -12.46 0.42
C MET A 313 -12.42 -13.00 -1.00
N PRO A 314 -11.94 -12.19 -1.95
CA PRO A 314 -11.72 -12.63 -3.33
C PRO A 314 -10.85 -13.89 -3.43
N GLY A 315 -11.24 -14.80 -4.32
CA GLY A 315 -10.56 -16.09 -4.55
C GLY A 315 -10.68 -17.10 -3.43
N THR A 316 -11.54 -16.86 -2.43
CA THR A 316 -11.77 -17.76 -1.29
C THR A 316 -13.26 -17.88 -0.97
N ASP A 317 -13.64 -18.89 -0.18
CA ASP A 317 -14.99 -19.01 0.39
C ASP A 317 -15.10 -18.36 1.79
N VAL A 318 -14.09 -17.59 2.22
CA VAL A 318 -14.04 -16.97 3.56
C VAL A 318 -14.94 -15.75 3.64
N PRO A 319 -16.00 -15.76 4.47
CA PRO A 319 -16.95 -14.66 4.56
C PRO A 319 -16.37 -13.44 5.28
N ILE A 320 -16.90 -12.27 4.95
CA ILE A 320 -16.63 -11.03 5.67
C ILE A 320 -17.82 -10.75 6.58
N VAL A 321 -17.55 -10.55 7.86
CA VAL A 321 -18.54 -10.43 8.92
C VAL A 321 -18.33 -9.15 9.75
N ALA A 322 -19.37 -8.74 10.48
CA ALA A 322 -19.23 -7.68 11.46
C ALA A 322 -18.29 -8.08 12.62
N PRO A 323 -17.55 -7.15 13.22
CA PRO A 323 -16.64 -7.44 14.36
C PRO A 323 -17.31 -8.14 15.52
N GLU A 324 -18.58 -7.86 15.79
CA GLU A 324 -19.38 -8.47 16.85
C GLU A 324 -19.54 -9.98 16.67
N VAL A 325 -19.61 -10.46 15.42
CA VAL A 325 -19.67 -11.89 15.10
C VAL A 325 -18.36 -12.57 15.48
N MET A 326 -17.23 -11.95 15.21
CA MET A 326 -15.91 -12.43 15.61
C MET A 326 -15.77 -12.47 17.14
N LEU A 327 -16.19 -11.42 17.85
CA LEU A 327 -16.14 -11.36 19.31
C LEU A 327 -16.99 -12.45 19.96
N SER A 328 -18.23 -12.63 19.48
CA SER A 328 -19.16 -13.64 19.98
C SER A 328 -18.68 -15.08 19.71
N ALA A 329 -17.82 -15.24 18.71
CA ALA A 329 -17.21 -16.55 18.37
C ALA A 329 -16.01 -16.91 19.28
N GLU A 330 -15.49 -15.98 20.09
CA GLU A 330 -14.34 -16.19 20.97
C GLU A 330 -13.14 -16.85 20.28
N PRO A 331 -12.55 -16.24 19.22
CA PRO A 331 -11.48 -16.85 18.47
C PRO A 331 -10.23 -17.11 19.32
N ASP A 332 -9.52 -18.23 19.07
CA ASP A 332 -8.23 -18.50 19.70
C ASP A 332 -7.14 -17.52 19.21
N ARG A 333 -7.18 -17.19 17.92
CA ARG A 333 -6.26 -16.23 17.29
C ARG A 333 -6.99 -15.39 16.22
N VAL A 334 -6.50 -14.17 16.03
CA VAL A 334 -7.00 -13.24 15.00
C VAL A 334 -5.83 -12.72 14.17
N LEU A 335 -5.81 -13.04 12.88
CA LEU A 335 -4.85 -12.52 11.92
C LEU A 335 -5.18 -11.06 11.62
N LEU A 336 -4.27 -10.15 11.85
CA LEU A 336 -4.45 -8.72 11.53
C LEU A 336 -3.84 -8.44 10.16
N THR A 337 -4.68 -8.18 9.17
CA THR A 337 -4.25 -7.96 7.77
C THR A 337 -3.62 -6.59 7.53
N LEU A 338 -3.90 -5.63 8.41
CA LEU A 338 -3.36 -4.28 8.41
C LEU A 338 -2.62 -4.04 9.74
N PRO A 339 -1.32 -4.34 9.82
CA PRO A 339 -0.52 -4.25 11.05
C PRO A 339 -0.56 -2.89 11.72
N ASP A 340 -0.64 -1.79 10.95
CA ASP A 340 -0.74 -0.42 11.47
C ASP A 340 -1.97 -0.20 12.37
N LEU A 341 -3.01 -1.04 12.22
CA LEU A 341 -4.19 -1.00 13.08
C LEU A 341 -3.98 -1.67 14.46
N LEU A 342 -2.83 -2.30 14.71
CA LEU A 342 -2.62 -3.06 15.94
C LEU A 342 -2.87 -2.25 17.23
N PRO A 343 -2.44 -0.99 17.36
CA PRO A 343 -2.77 -0.17 18.53
C PRO A 343 -4.28 0.06 18.68
N GLU A 344 -4.95 0.41 17.58
CA GLU A 344 -6.38 0.70 17.55
C GLU A 344 -7.21 -0.54 17.92
N VAL A 345 -6.95 -1.70 17.31
CA VAL A 345 -7.71 -2.92 17.59
C VAL A 345 -7.45 -3.47 18.99
N ARG A 346 -6.25 -3.29 19.56
CA ARG A 346 -5.94 -3.67 20.94
C ARG A 346 -6.71 -2.83 21.96
N GLU A 347 -6.89 -1.56 21.68
CA GLU A 347 -7.67 -0.66 22.52
C GLU A 347 -9.17 -0.95 22.41
N ARG A 348 -9.65 -1.11 21.18
CA ARG A 348 -11.07 -1.31 20.88
C ARG A 348 -11.60 -2.68 21.31
N TYR A 349 -10.79 -3.74 21.15
CA TYR A 349 -11.18 -5.14 21.39
C TYR A 349 -10.30 -5.75 22.47
N ARG A 350 -10.42 -5.24 23.70
CA ARG A 350 -9.60 -5.64 24.86
C ARG A 350 -9.77 -7.12 25.24
N GLU A 351 -10.92 -7.72 24.91
CA GLU A 351 -11.25 -9.13 25.10
C GLU A 351 -10.32 -10.06 24.32
N LEU A 352 -9.76 -9.58 23.19
CA LEU A 352 -8.85 -10.30 22.32
C LEU A 352 -7.37 -10.07 22.67
N LYS A 353 -7.08 -9.53 23.86
CA LYS A 353 -5.71 -9.32 24.33
C LYS A 353 -4.87 -10.61 24.21
N GLY A 354 -3.72 -10.52 23.53
CA GLY A 354 -2.82 -11.64 23.32
C GLY A 354 -3.23 -12.63 22.22
N ARG A 355 -4.35 -12.35 21.50
CA ARG A 355 -4.83 -13.20 20.39
C ARG A 355 -4.50 -12.65 19.01
N TRP A 356 -4.04 -11.38 18.91
CA TRP A 356 -3.71 -10.71 17.66
C TRP A 356 -2.38 -11.18 17.09
N ILE A 357 -2.38 -11.52 15.80
CA ILE A 357 -1.20 -11.88 15.01
C ILE A 357 -1.12 -10.94 13.80
N PRO A 358 -0.27 -9.93 13.83
CA PRO A 358 -0.05 -9.06 12.67
C PRO A 358 0.54 -9.84 11.50
N LEU A 359 0.08 -9.55 10.29
CA LEU A 359 0.55 -10.20 9.05
C LEU A 359 1.79 -9.51 8.44
N ASP A 360 2.51 -8.72 9.20
CA ASP A 360 3.85 -8.21 8.87
C ASP A 360 4.93 -8.97 9.65
N GLY A 361 6.14 -8.97 9.15
CA GLY A 361 7.27 -9.59 9.85
C GLY A 361 7.27 -11.11 9.87
N TYR A 362 6.59 -11.78 8.92
CA TYR A 362 6.74 -13.22 8.68
C TYR A 362 8.21 -13.59 8.34
N PRO A 363 8.73 -14.66 8.84
CA PRO A 363 8.18 -15.79 9.60
C PRO A 363 8.31 -15.66 11.12
N GLN A 364 8.82 -14.52 11.65
CA GLN A 364 9.19 -14.36 13.07
C GLN A 364 8.01 -14.45 14.04
N ALA A 365 6.83 -13.93 13.63
CA ALA A 365 5.62 -13.99 14.47
C ALA A 365 5.19 -15.43 14.77
N PHE A 366 5.44 -16.38 13.85
CA PHE A 366 5.12 -17.80 14.05
C PHE A 366 6.23 -18.59 14.72
N GLN A 367 7.48 -18.11 14.68
CA GLN A 367 8.61 -18.71 15.39
C GLN A 367 8.52 -18.49 16.91
N GLN A 368 8.02 -17.35 17.34
CA GLN A 368 7.88 -17.02 18.77
C GLN A 368 6.82 -17.86 19.50
N GLU A 369 5.87 -18.44 18.78
CA GLU A 369 4.87 -19.35 19.36
C GLU A 369 5.34 -20.82 19.43
N GLY A 370 6.61 -21.13 19.22
CA GLY A 370 7.19 -22.47 19.41
C GLY A 370 6.86 -23.47 18.30
N PHE A 371 6.45 -23.01 17.09
CA PHE A 371 5.90 -23.89 16.04
C PHE A 371 6.88 -24.33 14.95
N ILE A 372 8.12 -23.83 14.89
CA ILE A 372 9.10 -24.20 13.86
C ILE A 372 10.21 -25.12 14.38
N ASN A 373 10.31 -25.40 15.67
CA ASN A 373 11.36 -26.28 16.24
C ASN A 373 10.99 -27.76 16.35
N ALA A 374 10.15 -28.28 15.47
CA ALA A 374 9.86 -29.72 15.43
C ALA A 374 10.21 -30.34 14.06
N ARG A 375 11.45 -30.07 13.57
CA ARG A 375 12.16 -30.93 12.59
C ARG A 375 13.62 -30.45 12.52
N ALA A 376 14.47 -31.01 13.38
CA ALA A 376 15.83 -31.35 13.06
C ALA A 376 15.86 -32.86 12.83
#